data_d45248e12efe3fd85e3f8acdde018b14
#
_entry.id   d45248e12efe3fd85e3f8acdde018b14
#
_cell.length_a   1.000
_cell.length_b   1.000
_cell.length_c   1.000
_cell.angle_alpha   90.00
_cell.angle_beta   90.00
_cell.angle_gamma   90.00
#
_symmetry.space_group_name_H-M   'P 1'
#
loop_
_entity.id
_entity.type
_entity.pdbx_description
1 polymer ?
#
loop_
_entity_poly.entity_id
_entity_poly.type
_entity_poly.pdbx_seq_one_letter_code
_entity_poly.pdbx_strand_id
1 'polypeptide(L)'
;MFGLLGPNGAGKSTLMRTIATLQEADSGTAHLGGLNIFESPIELRKMLGYLPQSFGAYPKMNAYDLLHYLGELKGLSNKKERDNIVASALELTNLYDVRFKEVAGYSGGMKQRFGIAQLLLNKPKLIIVDEPTAGLDPAERQRFLNVLREIGTDNIVIFSTHIVDDVKELCTDMAIMNGGRLLLHQTPKQAVKELEGTIWGKIISREELEQYESEYQVISSGFNDDHSLYVRVFSTDSLAHGFEAKQPNLEDAYFVALNKQQMGEAVTREVA
;
A
#
# COMPACT_ATOMS: atom_id res chain seq x y z
N MET A 1 0.12 10.19 -5.27
CA MET A 1 0.07 9.01 -4.38
C MET A 1 -0.29 7.78 -5.19
N PHE A 2 0.59 6.80 -5.24
CA PHE A 2 0.40 5.55 -5.99
C PHE A 2 0.29 4.36 -5.03
N GLY A 3 -0.78 3.56 -5.15
CA GLY A 3 -1.04 2.39 -4.33
C GLY A 3 -0.68 1.08 -5.04
N LEU A 4 0.17 0.26 -4.44
CA LEU A 4 0.44 -1.11 -4.91
C LEU A 4 -0.32 -2.09 -4.03
N LEU A 5 -1.45 -2.56 -4.52
CA LEU A 5 -2.37 -3.46 -3.82
C LEU A 5 -2.12 -4.91 -4.20
N GLY A 6 -2.20 -5.83 -3.24
CA GLY A 6 -2.10 -7.27 -3.53
C GLY A 6 -1.99 -8.11 -2.26
N PRO A 7 -2.25 -9.41 -2.33
CA PRO A 7 -2.15 -10.31 -1.19
C PRO A 7 -0.71 -10.45 -0.70
N ASN A 8 -0.54 -11.08 0.47
CA ASN A 8 0.78 -11.45 0.96
C ASN A 8 1.42 -12.44 -0.03
N GLY A 9 2.71 -12.27 -0.32
CA GLY A 9 3.42 -13.07 -1.34
C GLY A 9 3.19 -12.62 -2.79
N ALA A 10 2.41 -11.57 -3.06
CA ALA A 10 2.18 -11.06 -4.42
C ALA A 10 3.43 -10.55 -5.15
N GLY A 11 4.54 -10.29 -4.42
CA GLY A 11 5.77 -9.72 -4.98
C GLY A 11 5.93 -8.21 -4.72
N LYS A 12 5.01 -7.57 -3.99
CA LYS A 12 5.04 -6.13 -3.71
C LYS A 12 6.36 -5.66 -3.11
N SER A 13 6.80 -6.27 -2.00
CA SER A 13 8.05 -5.91 -1.31
C SER A 13 9.28 -6.17 -2.18
N THR A 14 9.27 -7.21 -3.01
CA THR A 14 10.34 -7.48 -3.99
C THR A 14 10.44 -6.33 -4.99
N LEU A 15 9.31 -5.93 -5.60
CA LEU A 15 9.27 -4.79 -6.53
C LEU A 15 9.73 -3.49 -5.83
N MET A 16 9.24 -3.22 -4.62
CA MET A 16 9.63 -2.04 -3.83
C MET A 16 11.14 -1.99 -3.57
N ARG A 17 11.74 -3.12 -3.15
CA ARG A 17 13.19 -3.22 -2.92
C ARG A 17 13.99 -3.07 -4.20
N THR A 18 13.50 -3.61 -5.31
CA THR A 18 14.14 -3.46 -6.63
C THR A 18 14.14 -1.99 -7.07
N ILE A 19 13.00 -1.29 -6.98
CA ILE A 19 12.93 0.14 -7.28
C ILE A 19 13.81 0.96 -6.32
N ALA A 20 13.87 0.58 -5.04
CA ALA A 20 14.75 1.22 -4.06
C ALA A 20 16.25 0.87 -4.24
N THR A 21 16.61 0.06 -5.23
CA THR A 21 17.98 -0.43 -5.49
C THR A 21 18.61 -1.17 -4.31
N LEU A 22 17.77 -1.85 -3.52
CA LEU A 22 18.17 -2.76 -2.45
C LEU A 22 18.27 -4.22 -2.91
N GLN A 23 17.72 -4.49 -4.08
CA GLN A 23 17.76 -5.77 -4.77
C GLN A 23 17.99 -5.50 -6.27
N GLU A 24 18.81 -6.31 -6.91
CA GLU A 24 19.07 -6.22 -8.35
C GLU A 24 17.90 -6.79 -9.14
N ALA A 25 17.61 -6.18 -10.29
CA ALA A 25 16.67 -6.69 -11.26
C ALA A 25 17.41 -7.61 -12.24
N ASP A 26 16.81 -8.77 -12.56
CA ASP A 26 17.39 -9.68 -13.57
C ASP A 26 17.36 -9.07 -14.98
N SER A 27 16.34 -8.23 -15.25
CA SER A 27 16.18 -7.54 -16.53
C SER A 27 15.18 -6.39 -16.42
N GLY A 28 15.10 -5.56 -17.45
CA GLY A 28 14.20 -4.42 -17.52
C GLY A 28 14.84 -3.11 -17.16
N THR A 29 14.08 -2.03 -17.24
CA THR A 29 14.53 -0.66 -16.95
C THR A 29 13.49 0.07 -16.11
N ALA A 30 13.94 1.00 -15.27
CA ALA A 30 13.06 1.91 -14.55
C ALA A 30 13.66 3.31 -14.54
N HIS A 31 12.81 4.34 -14.66
CA HIS A 31 13.26 5.72 -14.78
C HIS A 31 12.53 6.63 -13.79
N LEU A 32 13.26 7.56 -13.19
CA LEU A 32 12.75 8.65 -12.37
C LEU A 32 13.23 9.98 -12.94
N GLY A 33 12.34 10.79 -13.53
CA GLY A 33 12.70 12.08 -14.11
C GLY A 33 13.81 11.98 -15.18
N GLY A 34 13.80 10.92 -16.01
CA GLY A 34 14.81 10.65 -17.03
C GLY A 34 16.06 9.91 -16.53
N LEU A 35 16.25 9.76 -15.22
CA LEU A 35 17.34 8.99 -14.63
C LEU A 35 17.01 7.50 -14.70
N ASN A 36 17.84 6.67 -15.36
CA ASN A 36 17.76 5.22 -15.22
C ASN A 36 18.24 4.82 -13.82
N ILE A 37 17.33 4.35 -12.97
CA ILE A 37 17.61 4.11 -11.57
C ILE A 37 18.53 2.92 -11.33
N PHE A 38 18.58 1.96 -12.26
CA PHE A 38 19.45 0.79 -12.15
C PHE A 38 20.90 1.08 -12.57
N GLU A 39 21.08 1.99 -13.51
CA GLU A 39 22.42 2.44 -13.94
C GLU A 39 22.99 3.51 -13.00
N SER A 40 22.16 4.24 -12.29
CA SER A 40 22.56 5.35 -11.41
C SER A 40 21.99 5.22 -9.99
N PRO A 41 22.23 4.11 -9.28
CA PRO A 41 21.62 3.86 -7.97
C PRO A 41 22.03 4.87 -6.89
N ILE A 42 23.24 5.42 -6.98
CA ILE A 42 23.74 6.43 -6.03
C ILE A 42 22.92 7.73 -6.17
N GLU A 43 22.64 8.16 -7.38
CA GLU A 43 21.86 9.37 -7.63
C GLU A 43 20.39 9.18 -7.18
N LEU A 44 19.82 8.00 -7.42
CA LEU A 44 18.49 7.67 -6.89
C LEU A 44 18.47 7.78 -5.35
N ARG A 45 19.42 7.16 -4.65
CA ARG A 45 19.46 7.12 -3.18
C ARG A 45 19.57 8.50 -2.54
N LYS A 46 20.11 9.52 -3.24
CA LYS A 46 20.12 10.90 -2.76
C LYS A 46 18.71 11.52 -2.69
N MET A 47 17.79 11.06 -3.53
CA MET A 47 16.43 11.59 -3.64
C MET A 47 15.35 10.59 -3.24
N LEU A 48 15.74 9.43 -2.72
CA LEU A 48 14.86 8.35 -2.28
C LEU A 48 14.70 8.35 -0.77
N GLY A 49 13.46 8.22 -0.30
CA GLY A 49 13.11 7.76 1.04
C GLY A 49 12.51 6.37 0.96
N TYR A 50 13.05 5.41 1.67
CA TYR A 50 12.50 4.04 1.73
C TYR A 50 12.19 3.66 3.17
N LEU A 51 10.91 3.35 3.43
CA LEU A 51 10.44 2.81 4.70
C LEU A 51 10.08 1.34 4.51
N PRO A 52 10.87 0.41 5.05
CA PRO A 52 10.53 -1.02 5.02
C PRO A 52 9.38 -1.33 5.99
N GLN A 53 8.75 -2.47 5.83
CA GLN A 53 7.68 -2.98 6.71
C GLN A 53 8.09 -3.00 8.20
N SER A 54 9.36 -3.30 8.47
CA SER A 54 9.92 -3.22 9.82
C SER A 54 11.30 -2.55 9.80
N PHE A 55 11.54 -1.70 10.75
CA PHE A 55 12.84 -1.05 10.93
C PHE A 55 13.20 -1.03 12.42
N GLY A 56 14.50 -1.05 12.68
CA GLY A 56 15.03 -0.97 14.04
C GLY A 56 15.19 0.47 14.51
N ALA A 57 15.34 0.62 15.82
CA ALA A 57 15.78 1.87 16.43
C ALA A 57 16.95 1.61 17.35
N TYR A 58 17.83 2.58 17.50
CA TYR A 58 18.98 2.46 18.39
C TYR A 58 18.50 2.47 19.87
N PRO A 59 18.89 1.48 20.67
CA PRO A 59 18.54 1.46 22.08
C PRO A 59 19.02 2.72 22.81
N LYS A 60 18.21 3.22 23.76
CA LYS A 60 18.54 4.37 24.61
C LYS A 60 18.78 5.71 23.90
N MET A 61 18.39 5.83 22.62
CA MET A 61 18.37 7.12 21.92
C MET A 61 16.95 7.64 21.83
N ASN A 62 16.78 8.93 22.13
CA ASN A 62 15.54 9.64 21.89
C ASN A 62 15.41 10.03 20.40
N ALA A 63 14.20 10.39 19.97
CA ALA A 63 13.92 10.69 18.56
C ALA A 63 14.69 11.93 18.07
N TYR A 64 14.84 12.96 18.91
CA TYR A 64 15.54 14.18 18.55
C TYR A 64 17.03 13.91 18.25
N ASP A 65 17.73 13.27 19.17
CA ASP A 65 19.16 12.97 19.01
C ASP A 65 19.40 11.99 17.84
N LEU A 66 18.53 11.00 17.67
CA LEU A 66 18.62 10.03 16.58
C LEU A 66 18.43 10.71 15.22
N LEU A 67 17.45 11.61 15.07
CA LEU A 67 17.26 12.35 13.82
C LEU A 67 18.43 13.29 13.54
N HIS A 68 19.00 13.92 14.54
CA HIS A 68 20.22 14.73 14.40
C HIS A 68 21.40 13.91 13.92
N TYR A 69 21.63 12.76 14.52
CA TYR A 69 22.67 11.83 14.09
C TYR A 69 22.48 11.36 12.65
N LEU A 70 21.27 10.94 12.30
CA LEU A 70 20.94 10.52 10.94
C LEU A 70 21.05 11.69 9.93
N GLY A 71 20.70 12.90 10.35
CA GLY A 71 20.87 14.10 9.54
C GLY A 71 22.34 14.37 9.21
N GLU A 72 23.23 14.21 10.17
CA GLU A 72 24.69 14.30 9.94
C GLU A 72 25.18 13.26 8.94
N LEU A 73 24.77 12.00 9.10
CA LEU A 73 25.12 10.93 8.18
C LEU A 73 24.60 11.18 6.74
N LYS A 74 23.48 11.89 6.62
CA LYS A 74 22.91 12.32 5.32
C LYS A 74 23.52 13.61 4.76
N GLY A 75 24.56 14.18 5.42
CA GLY A 75 25.29 15.34 4.95
C GLY A 75 24.72 16.70 5.41
N LEU A 76 23.76 16.73 6.34
CA LEU A 76 23.28 17.96 6.95
C LEU A 76 24.29 18.49 7.99
N SER A 77 25.42 19.02 7.52
CA SER A 77 26.53 19.46 8.37
C SER A 77 26.22 20.75 9.13
N ASN A 78 25.39 21.64 8.58
CA ASN A 78 25.00 22.88 9.24
C ASN A 78 24.03 22.58 10.37
N LYS A 79 24.44 22.85 11.62
CA LYS A 79 23.63 22.55 12.81
C LYS A 79 22.28 23.28 12.78
N LYS A 80 22.26 24.59 12.47
CA LYS A 80 21.01 25.38 12.48
C LYS A 80 20.02 24.91 11.42
N GLU A 81 20.50 24.56 10.23
CA GLU A 81 19.67 23.98 9.18
C GLU A 81 19.13 22.61 9.61
N ARG A 82 19.96 21.76 10.18
CA ARG A 82 19.57 20.44 10.69
C ARG A 82 18.56 20.56 11.82
N ASP A 83 18.72 21.49 12.77
CA ASP A 83 17.76 21.76 13.84
C ASP A 83 16.38 22.07 13.25
N ASN A 84 16.30 22.94 12.25
CA ASN A 84 15.05 23.31 11.59
C ASN A 84 14.41 22.11 10.87
N ILE A 85 15.20 21.34 10.11
CA ILE A 85 14.70 20.16 9.38
C ILE A 85 14.17 19.10 10.36
N VAL A 86 14.91 18.81 11.42
CA VAL A 86 14.50 17.85 12.46
C VAL A 86 13.25 18.29 13.17
N ALA A 87 13.15 19.56 13.54
CA ALA A 87 11.95 20.12 14.18
C ALA A 87 10.74 19.97 13.24
N SER A 88 10.84 20.43 11.99
CA SER A 88 9.75 20.32 11.01
C SER A 88 9.34 18.86 10.75
N ALA A 89 10.29 17.93 10.66
CA ALA A 89 9.99 16.51 10.48
C ALA A 89 9.23 15.92 11.68
N LEU A 90 9.60 16.30 12.91
CA LEU A 90 8.92 15.88 14.13
C LEU A 90 7.52 16.48 14.27
N GLU A 91 7.34 17.75 13.89
CA GLU A 91 6.04 18.41 13.87
C GLU A 91 5.09 17.75 12.87
N LEU A 92 5.52 17.57 11.61
CA LEU A 92 4.75 16.96 10.55
C LEU A 92 4.30 15.53 10.92
N THR A 93 5.15 14.79 11.61
CA THR A 93 4.85 13.41 12.04
C THR A 93 4.14 13.33 13.40
N ASN A 94 3.78 14.45 14.01
CA ASN A 94 3.14 14.53 15.34
C ASN A 94 3.96 13.83 16.44
N LEU A 95 5.28 14.02 16.43
CA LEU A 95 6.21 13.44 17.40
C LEU A 95 6.98 14.51 18.19
N TYR A 96 6.76 15.79 17.90
CA TYR A 96 7.52 16.89 18.52
C TYR A 96 7.43 16.90 20.05
N ASP A 97 6.24 16.70 20.62
CA ASP A 97 6.02 16.72 22.08
C ASP A 97 6.70 15.54 22.80
N VAL A 98 6.92 14.47 22.10
CA VAL A 98 7.54 13.24 22.64
C VAL A 98 8.98 13.01 22.15
N ARG A 99 9.58 14.03 21.50
CA ARG A 99 10.89 13.92 20.84
C ARG A 99 12.06 13.51 21.73
N PHE A 100 11.96 13.78 23.03
CA PHE A 100 12.98 13.38 24.01
C PHE A 100 12.71 12.01 24.66
N LYS A 101 11.62 11.33 24.28
CA LYS A 101 11.39 9.94 24.65
C LYS A 101 12.24 9.02 23.80
N GLU A 102 12.75 7.93 24.41
CA GLU A 102 13.46 6.87 23.66
C GLU A 102 12.57 6.24 22.59
N VAL A 103 13.09 6.14 21.36
CA VAL A 103 12.34 5.55 20.22
C VAL A 103 11.98 4.10 20.47
N ALA A 104 12.79 3.37 21.25
CA ALA A 104 12.50 2.00 21.65
C ALA A 104 11.15 1.89 22.41
N GLY A 105 10.78 2.92 23.20
CA GLY A 105 9.52 3.00 23.95
C GLY A 105 8.33 3.55 23.19
N TYR A 106 8.46 3.84 21.89
CA TYR A 106 7.35 4.30 21.05
C TYR A 106 6.36 3.17 20.75
N SER A 107 5.06 3.50 20.61
CA SER A 107 4.06 2.58 20.07
C SER A 107 4.40 2.19 18.62
N GLY A 108 3.74 1.16 18.08
CA GLY A 108 3.91 0.76 16.67
C GLY A 108 3.67 1.94 15.72
N GLY A 109 2.57 2.66 15.86
CA GLY A 109 2.25 3.82 15.05
C GLY A 109 3.24 4.98 15.23
N MET A 110 3.72 5.23 16.45
CA MET A 110 4.78 6.24 16.68
C MET A 110 6.09 5.83 15.99
N LYS A 111 6.46 4.54 15.99
CA LYS A 111 7.64 4.05 15.28
C LYS A 111 7.50 4.23 13.78
N GLN A 112 6.34 3.93 13.21
CA GLN A 112 6.08 4.14 11.78
C GLN A 112 6.19 5.64 11.40
N ARG A 113 5.59 6.52 12.18
CA ARG A 113 5.70 7.97 11.96
C ARG A 113 7.14 8.49 12.15
N PHE A 114 7.89 7.93 13.09
CA PHE A 114 9.31 8.21 13.24
C PHE A 114 10.13 7.75 12.02
N GLY A 115 9.76 6.61 11.43
CA GLY A 115 10.31 6.15 10.14
C GLY A 115 10.12 7.21 9.05
N ILE A 116 8.92 7.78 8.92
CA ILE A 116 8.67 8.89 7.99
C ILE A 116 9.53 10.10 8.31
N ALA A 117 9.64 10.51 9.59
CA ALA A 117 10.50 11.64 9.98
C ALA A 117 11.95 11.46 9.50
N GLN A 118 12.50 10.24 9.57
CA GLN A 118 13.83 9.92 9.06
C GLN A 118 13.95 10.11 7.53
N LEU A 119 12.89 9.80 6.78
CA LEU A 119 12.89 9.94 5.32
C LEU A 119 12.94 11.41 4.91
N LEU A 120 12.28 12.28 5.65
CA LEU A 120 12.15 13.70 5.33
C LEU A 120 13.46 14.49 5.48
N LEU A 121 14.47 13.95 6.18
CA LEU A 121 15.72 14.65 6.45
C LEU A 121 16.49 15.07 5.18
N ASN A 122 16.41 14.31 4.09
CA ASN A 122 17.10 14.62 2.83
C ASN A 122 16.17 15.13 1.73
N LYS A 123 14.97 15.59 2.08
CA LYS A 123 13.98 16.14 1.13
C LYS A 123 13.80 15.24 -0.10
N PRO A 124 13.34 14.00 0.08
CA PRO A 124 13.23 13.03 -1.00
C PRO A 124 12.28 13.51 -2.08
N LYS A 125 12.50 13.10 -3.33
CA LYS A 125 11.56 13.27 -4.44
C LYS A 125 10.66 12.05 -4.62
N LEU A 126 11.18 10.87 -4.27
CA LEU A 126 10.47 9.60 -4.28
C LEU A 126 10.48 9.02 -2.87
N ILE A 127 9.31 8.66 -2.37
CA ILE A 127 9.13 7.97 -1.10
C ILE A 127 8.48 6.62 -1.40
N ILE A 128 9.08 5.55 -0.91
CA ILE A 128 8.57 4.19 -1.00
C ILE A 128 8.26 3.70 0.41
N VAL A 129 7.05 3.23 0.64
CA VAL A 129 6.58 2.78 1.95
C VAL A 129 5.97 1.38 1.82
N ASP A 130 6.57 0.41 2.49
CA ASP A 130 6.19 -1.01 2.35
C ASP A 130 5.32 -1.47 3.54
N GLU A 131 4.02 -1.72 3.29
CA GLU A 131 3.00 -2.16 4.25
C GLU A 131 2.97 -1.42 5.60
N PRO A 132 2.94 -0.09 5.60
CA PRO A 132 3.18 0.69 6.82
C PRO A 132 2.03 0.65 7.83
N THR A 133 0.82 0.29 7.41
CA THR A 133 -0.39 0.29 8.24
C THR A 133 -0.69 -1.06 8.86
N ALA A 134 0.08 -2.09 8.50
CA ALA A 134 -0.10 -3.44 9.02
C ALA A 134 0.12 -3.47 10.54
N GLY A 135 -0.88 -4.01 11.27
CA GLY A 135 -0.82 -4.14 12.73
C GLY A 135 -1.03 -2.85 13.52
N LEU A 136 -1.39 -1.74 12.88
CA LEU A 136 -1.79 -0.51 13.56
C LEU A 136 -3.25 -0.58 14.01
N ASP A 137 -3.54 -0.02 15.17
CA ASP A 137 -4.93 0.23 15.56
C ASP A 137 -5.57 1.30 14.65
N PRO A 138 -6.92 1.38 14.59
CA PRO A 138 -7.60 2.29 13.66
C PRO A 138 -7.21 3.77 13.83
N ALA A 139 -6.96 4.23 15.06
CA ALA A 139 -6.61 5.62 15.33
C ALA A 139 -5.17 5.94 14.85
N GLU A 140 -4.22 5.04 15.12
CA GLU A 140 -2.84 5.18 14.63
C GLU A 140 -2.75 5.04 13.10
N ARG A 141 -3.53 4.11 12.51
CA ARG A 141 -3.65 3.99 11.04
C ARG A 141 -4.11 5.30 10.43
N GLN A 142 -5.18 5.91 10.94
CA GLN A 142 -5.69 7.17 10.42
C GLN A 142 -4.67 8.31 10.56
N ARG A 143 -3.96 8.40 11.69
CA ARG A 143 -2.89 9.39 11.90
C ARG A 143 -1.76 9.20 10.88
N PHE A 144 -1.38 7.96 10.63
CA PHE A 144 -0.33 7.64 9.67
C PHE A 144 -0.74 7.99 8.24
N LEU A 145 -1.98 7.64 7.82
CA LEU A 145 -2.52 7.98 6.52
C LEU A 145 -2.58 9.51 6.30
N ASN A 146 -2.92 10.28 7.34
CA ASN A 146 -2.91 11.74 7.26
C ASN A 146 -1.50 12.30 7.03
N VAL A 147 -0.49 11.76 7.71
CA VAL A 147 0.92 12.11 7.47
C VAL A 147 1.34 11.79 6.04
N LEU A 148 0.99 10.59 5.53
CA LEU A 148 1.28 10.23 4.14
C LEU A 148 0.60 11.16 3.13
N ARG A 149 -0.65 11.57 3.40
CA ARG A 149 -1.38 12.51 2.53
C ARG A 149 -0.66 13.86 2.46
N GLU A 150 -0.20 14.37 3.59
CA GLU A 150 0.51 15.65 3.65
C GLU A 150 1.84 15.61 2.88
N ILE A 151 2.67 14.59 3.09
CA ILE A 151 3.93 14.45 2.37
C ILE A 151 3.74 14.15 0.88
N GLY A 152 2.61 13.56 0.51
CA GLY A 152 2.25 13.23 -0.88
C GLY A 152 1.89 14.46 -1.73
N THR A 153 1.75 15.66 -1.15
CA THR A 153 1.49 16.89 -1.91
C THR A 153 2.70 17.32 -2.74
N ASP A 154 3.90 17.15 -2.21
CA ASP A 154 5.15 17.63 -2.80
C ASP A 154 6.08 16.49 -3.27
N ASN A 155 5.70 15.24 -3.03
CA ASN A 155 6.53 14.07 -3.31
C ASN A 155 5.77 13.01 -4.12
N ILE A 156 6.51 12.24 -4.92
CA ILE A 156 6.00 10.98 -5.45
C ILE A 156 6.03 9.97 -4.32
N VAL A 157 4.88 9.44 -3.94
CA VAL A 157 4.79 8.39 -2.91
C VAL A 157 4.24 7.11 -3.53
N ILE A 158 5.00 6.03 -3.41
CA ILE A 158 4.58 4.67 -3.74
C ILE A 158 4.39 3.92 -2.42
N PHE A 159 3.20 3.39 -2.20
CA PHE A 159 2.88 2.72 -0.96
C PHE A 159 2.26 1.35 -1.25
N SER A 160 2.78 0.30 -0.62
CA SER A 160 2.24 -1.05 -0.74
C SER A 160 1.29 -1.37 0.39
N THR A 161 0.22 -2.10 0.09
CA THR A 161 -0.74 -2.58 1.07
C THR A 161 -1.49 -3.81 0.58
N HIS A 162 -2.07 -4.56 1.51
CA HIS A 162 -3.10 -5.55 1.22
C HIS A 162 -4.50 -5.06 1.65
N ILE A 163 -4.60 -3.83 2.15
CA ILE A 163 -5.83 -3.21 2.67
C ILE A 163 -6.41 -2.29 1.59
N VAL A 164 -7.54 -2.69 1.03
CA VAL A 164 -8.21 -1.95 -0.07
C VAL A 164 -8.62 -0.54 0.37
N ASP A 165 -9.07 -0.37 1.60
CA ASP A 165 -9.50 0.93 2.13
C ASP A 165 -8.36 1.96 2.19
N ASP A 166 -7.10 1.54 2.43
CA ASP A 166 -5.96 2.44 2.39
C ASP A 166 -5.79 3.06 1.00
N VAL A 167 -5.92 2.23 -0.05
CA VAL A 167 -5.83 2.67 -1.44
C VAL A 167 -6.98 3.61 -1.79
N LYS A 168 -8.20 3.24 -1.40
CA LYS A 168 -9.41 4.07 -1.62
C LYS A 168 -9.28 5.46 -0.98
N GLU A 169 -8.67 5.53 0.21
CA GLU A 169 -8.54 6.76 0.97
C GLU A 169 -7.42 7.68 0.47
N LEU A 170 -6.28 7.11 0.06
CA LEU A 170 -5.07 7.88 -0.22
C LEU A 170 -4.71 8.00 -1.70
N CYS A 171 -4.98 6.98 -2.50
CA CYS A 171 -4.34 6.85 -3.79
C CYS A 171 -5.12 7.55 -4.91
N THR A 172 -4.40 8.28 -5.73
CA THR A 172 -4.92 8.86 -6.98
C THR A 172 -4.76 7.91 -8.15
N ASP A 173 -3.84 6.97 -8.04
CA ASP A 173 -3.55 5.93 -9.02
C ASP A 173 -3.14 4.65 -8.29
N MET A 174 -3.41 3.49 -8.88
CA MET A 174 -3.12 2.20 -8.23
C MET A 174 -2.78 1.11 -9.23
N ALA A 175 -2.08 0.10 -8.71
CA ALA A 175 -1.93 -1.17 -9.39
C ALA A 175 -2.30 -2.34 -8.47
N ILE A 176 -2.91 -3.37 -9.04
CA ILE A 176 -3.16 -4.65 -8.37
C ILE A 176 -2.12 -5.66 -8.85
N MET A 177 -1.45 -6.32 -7.91
CA MET A 177 -0.38 -7.26 -8.17
C MET A 177 -0.65 -8.59 -7.48
N ASN A 178 -0.39 -9.70 -8.20
CA ASN A 178 -0.41 -11.04 -7.62
C ASN A 178 0.55 -11.97 -8.37
N GLY A 179 1.22 -12.89 -7.65
CA GLY A 179 2.16 -13.84 -8.24
C GLY A 179 3.28 -13.22 -9.07
N GLY A 180 3.77 -12.03 -8.71
CA GLY A 180 4.80 -11.29 -9.44
C GLY A 180 4.30 -10.60 -10.71
N ARG A 181 2.99 -10.62 -10.99
CA ARG A 181 2.38 -10.00 -12.18
C ARG A 181 1.52 -8.82 -11.83
N LEU A 182 1.55 -7.81 -12.69
CA LEU A 182 0.63 -6.68 -12.63
C LEU A 182 -0.69 -7.08 -13.31
N LEU A 183 -1.79 -7.09 -12.55
CA LEU A 183 -3.10 -7.51 -13.04
C LEU A 183 -3.93 -6.33 -13.55
N LEU A 184 -3.78 -5.18 -12.90
CA LEU A 184 -4.54 -3.97 -13.18
C LEU A 184 -3.68 -2.75 -12.87
N HIS A 185 -3.76 -1.70 -13.70
CA HIS A 185 -3.19 -0.38 -13.42
C HIS A 185 -4.16 0.70 -13.90
N GLN A 186 -4.76 1.42 -12.96
CA GLN A 186 -5.68 2.53 -13.24
C GLN A 186 -6.05 3.28 -11.94
N THR A 187 -6.83 4.34 -12.06
CA THR A 187 -7.33 5.04 -10.86
C THR A 187 -8.35 4.18 -10.10
N PRO A 188 -8.45 4.29 -8.75
CA PRO A 188 -9.45 3.57 -7.98
C PRO A 188 -10.89 3.82 -8.47
N LYS A 189 -11.19 5.05 -8.87
CA LYS A 189 -12.51 5.42 -9.42
C LYS A 189 -12.82 4.71 -10.74
N GLN A 190 -11.84 4.60 -11.62
CA GLN A 190 -12.02 3.94 -12.91
C GLN A 190 -12.21 2.44 -12.73
N ALA A 191 -11.46 1.80 -11.82
CA ALA A 191 -11.62 0.39 -11.49
C ALA A 191 -13.03 0.04 -11.03
N VAL A 192 -13.62 0.90 -10.19
CA VAL A 192 -15.01 0.73 -9.74
C VAL A 192 -16.00 0.98 -10.89
N LYS A 193 -15.79 2.04 -11.69
CA LYS A 193 -16.69 2.39 -12.78
C LYS A 193 -16.80 1.29 -13.84
N GLU A 194 -15.70 0.62 -14.17
CA GLU A 194 -15.69 -0.49 -15.14
C GLU A 194 -16.51 -1.71 -14.71
N LEU A 195 -16.89 -1.79 -13.43
CA LEU A 195 -17.73 -2.84 -12.89
C LEU A 195 -19.21 -2.44 -12.77
N GLU A 196 -19.60 -1.25 -13.20
CA GLU A 196 -21.01 -0.83 -13.18
C GLU A 196 -21.90 -1.80 -13.98
N GLY A 197 -22.95 -2.29 -13.33
CA GLY A 197 -23.88 -3.25 -13.94
C GLY A 197 -23.39 -4.71 -13.98
N THR A 198 -22.23 -5.02 -13.42
CA THR A 198 -21.66 -6.38 -13.44
C THR A 198 -21.59 -7.04 -12.07
N ILE A 199 -21.95 -6.33 -11.00
CA ILE A 199 -21.94 -6.86 -9.64
C ILE A 199 -23.34 -7.16 -9.17
N TRP A 200 -23.54 -8.40 -8.76
CA TRP A 200 -24.80 -8.95 -8.31
C TRP A 200 -24.66 -9.46 -6.88
N GLY A 201 -25.73 -9.36 -6.11
CA GLY A 201 -25.74 -9.85 -4.74
C GLY A 201 -26.95 -10.73 -4.47
N LYS A 202 -26.78 -11.74 -3.63
CA LYS A 202 -27.85 -12.62 -3.22
C LYS A 202 -27.63 -13.11 -1.80
N ILE A 203 -28.72 -13.31 -1.07
CA ILE A 203 -28.73 -14.01 0.22
C ILE A 203 -28.98 -15.49 -0.07
N ILE A 204 -28.14 -16.35 0.47
CA ILE A 204 -28.21 -17.81 0.31
C ILE A 204 -28.10 -18.50 1.66
N SER A 205 -28.37 -19.79 1.71
CA SER A 205 -28.07 -20.63 2.87
C SER A 205 -26.57 -21.04 2.86
N ARG A 206 -26.06 -21.53 4.00
CA ARG A 206 -24.67 -22.01 4.06
C ARG A 206 -24.44 -23.24 3.17
N GLU A 207 -25.44 -24.09 3.09
CA GLU A 207 -25.39 -25.34 2.32
C GLU A 207 -25.34 -25.08 0.81
N GLU A 208 -25.81 -23.93 0.35
CA GLU A 208 -25.81 -23.54 -1.06
C GLU A 208 -24.47 -22.93 -1.51
N LEU A 209 -23.56 -22.52 -0.59
CA LEU A 209 -22.35 -21.78 -0.94
C LEU A 209 -21.48 -22.54 -1.97
N GLU A 210 -21.18 -23.81 -1.74
CA GLU A 210 -20.35 -24.62 -2.65
C GLU A 210 -20.98 -24.73 -4.05
N GLN A 211 -22.31 -24.82 -4.11
CA GLN A 211 -23.01 -24.82 -5.40
C GLN A 211 -22.85 -23.48 -6.11
N TYR A 212 -23.05 -22.35 -5.38
CA TYR A 212 -22.89 -21.02 -5.97
C TYR A 212 -21.47 -20.72 -6.40
N GLU A 213 -20.45 -21.17 -5.66
CA GLU A 213 -19.04 -21.06 -6.05
C GLU A 213 -18.70 -21.87 -7.30
N SER A 214 -19.42 -22.97 -7.54
CA SER A 214 -19.25 -23.80 -8.75
C SER A 214 -20.00 -23.26 -9.98
N GLU A 215 -21.15 -22.61 -9.78
CA GLU A 215 -22.02 -22.13 -10.86
C GLU A 215 -21.74 -20.67 -11.25
N TYR A 216 -21.25 -19.85 -10.32
CA TYR A 216 -21.07 -18.42 -10.50
C TYR A 216 -19.68 -17.97 -10.09
N GLN A 217 -19.23 -16.85 -10.65
CA GLN A 217 -17.99 -16.22 -10.20
C GLN A 217 -18.25 -15.44 -8.88
N VAL A 218 -18.28 -16.16 -7.77
CA VAL A 218 -18.38 -15.55 -6.43
C VAL A 218 -17.08 -14.80 -6.13
N ILE A 219 -17.17 -13.49 -5.92
CA ILE A 219 -16.02 -12.62 -5.63
C ILE A 219 -15.85 -12.38 -4.14
N SER A 220 -16.92 -12.40 -3.37
CA SER A 220 -16.88 -12.34 -1.90
C SER A 220 -18.13 -12.93 -1.29
N SER A 221 -18.01 -13.38 -0.04
CA SER A 221 -19.12 -13.83 0.79
C SER A 221 -18.98 -13.26 2.21
N GLY A 222 -20.09 -13.05 2.88
CA GLY A 222 -20.11 -12.53 4.24
C GLY A 222 -21.46 -12.77 4.92
N PHE A 223 -21.50 -12.56 6.24
CA PHE A 223 -22.74 -12.70 7.02
C PHE A 223 -23.35 -11.33 7.26
N ASN A 224 -24.68 -11.27 7.09
CA ASN A 224 -25.48 -10.15 7.54
C ASN A 224 -25.69 -10.20 9.07
N ASP A 225 -26.24 -9.14 9.66
CA ASP A 225 -26.52 -9.04 11.09
C ASP A 225 -27.48 -10.12 11.59
N ASP A 226 -28.36 -10.63 10.72
CA ASP A 226 -29.29 -11.73 10.98
C ASP A 226 -28.68 -13.12 10.79
N HIS A 227 -27.36 -13.21 10.60
CA HIS A 227 -26.59 -14.43 10.30
C HIS A 227 -26.92 -15.11 8.98
N SER A 228 -27.70 -14.49 8.08
CA SER A 228 -27.84 -14.97 6.71
C SER A 228 -26.55 -14.78 5.93
N LEU A 229 -26.22 -15.71 5.03
CA LEU A 229 -25.05 -15.62 4.19
C LEU A 229 -25.37 -14.76 2.96
N TYR A 230 -24.51 -13.78 2.70
CA TYR A 230 -24.60 -12.91 1.53
C TYR A 230 -23.43 -13.17 0.61
N VAL A 231 -23.69 -13.34 -0.68
CA VAL A 231 -22.68 -13.50 -1.72
C VAL A 231 -22.71 -12.34 -2.69
N ARG A 232 -21.52 -11.93 -3.15
CA ARG A 232 -21.33 -11.01 -4.27
C ARG A 232 -20.77 -11.80 -5.44
N VAL A 233 -21.35 -11.59 -6.61
CA VAL A 233 -21.04 -12.33 -7.83
C VAL A 233 -20.69 -11.33 -8.93
N PHE A 234 -19.66 -11.63 -9.70
CA PHE A 234 -19.33 -10.92 -10.94
C PHE A 234 -19.99 -11.63 -12.12
N SER A 235 -20.79 -10.89 -12.91
CA SER A 235 -21.34 -11.38 -14.17
C SER A 235 -21.61 -10.22 -15.11
N THR A 236 -21.20 -10.35 -16.37
CA THR A 236 -21.53 -9.40 -17.44
C THR A 236 -22.96 -9.59 -17.93
N ASP A 237 -23.54 -10.76 -17.68
CA ASP A 237 -24.91 -11.05 -18.02
C ASP A 237 -25.84 -10.70 -16.86
N SER A 238 -27.08 -10.32 -17.19
CA SER A 238 -28.11 -10.10 -16.18
C SER A 238 -28.47 -11.43 -15.50
N LEU A 239 -28.30 -11.47 -14.18
CA LEU A 239 -28.67 -12.65 -13.39
C LEU A 239 -30.11 -12.58 -12.95
N ALA A 240 -30.84 -13.69 -13.12
CA ALA A 240 -32.21 -13.90 -12.65
C ALA A 240 -32.23 -14.61 -11.28
N HIS A 241 -33.42 -15.09 -10.84
CA HIS A 241 -33.56 -15.97 -9.69
C HIS A 241 -33.12 -15.39 -8.33
N GLY A 242 -33.52 -14.15 -8.05
CA GLY A 242 -33.29 -13.53 -6.74
C GLY A 242 -31.94 -12.83 -6.58
N PHE A 243 -31.16 -12.70 -7.65
CA PHE A 243 -30.04 -11.78 -7.66
C PHE A 243 -30.49 -10.34 -7.80
N GLU A 244 -29.85 -9.44 -7.07
CA GLU A 244 -30.04 -8.01 -7.14
C GLU A 244 -28.78 -7.33 -7.64
N ALA A 245 -28.92 -6.37 -8.56
CA ALA A 245 -27.79 -5.54 -8.99
C ALA A 245 -27.27 -4.72 -7.79
N LYS A 246 -25.96 -4.73 -7.59
CA LYS A 246 -25.32 -4.00 -6.50
C LYS A 246 -24.36 -2.95 -7.06
N GLN A 247 -24.22 -1.85 -6.33
CA GLN A 247 -23.19 -0.86 -6.62
C GLN A 247 -21.80 -1.49 -6.40
N PRO A 248 -20.91 -1.42 -7.38
CA PRO A 248 -19.54 -1.91 -7.23
C PRO A 248 -18.74 -1.05 -6.26
N ASN A 249 -17.75 -1.65 -5.65
CA ASN A 249 -16.77 -0.98 -4.80
C ASN A 249 -15.33 -1.41 -5.19
N LEU A 250 -14.33 -0.86 -4.53
CA LEU A 250 -12.93 -1.15 -4.86
C LEU A 250 -12.52 -2.58 -4.48
N GLU A 251 -13.16 -3.17 -3.46
CA GLU A 251 -12.94 -4.58 -3.10
C GLU A 251 -13.42 -5.51 -4.21
N ASP A 252 -14.56 -5.19 -4.83
CA ASP A 252 -15.04 -5.96 -5.99
C ASP A 252 -14.02 -5.93 -7.13
N ALA A 253 -13.45 -4.76 -7.44
CA ALA A 253 -12.41 -4.63 -8.46
C ALA A 253 -11.16 -5.44 -8.12
N TYR A 254 -10.77 -5.44 -6.85
CA TYR A 254 -9.64 -6.23 -6.36
C TYR A 254 -9.88 -7.73 -6.54
N PHE A 255 -11.02 -8.25 -6.07
CA PHE A 255 -11.32 -9.67 -6.18
C PHE A 255 -11.58 -10.13 -7.61
N VAL A 256 -12.24 -9.31 -8.44
CA VAL A 256 -12.40 -9.61 -9.88
C VAL A 256 -11.04 -9.72 -10.57
N ALA A 257 -10.09 -8.83 -10.27
CA ALA A 257 -8.75 -8.90 -10.85
C ALA A 257 -8.01 -10.18 -10.45
N LEU A 258 -8.10 -10.60 -9.18
CA LEU A 258 -7.47 -11.83 -8.69
C LEU A 258 -8.11 -13.08 -9.31
N ASN A 259 -9.44 -13.15 -9.38
CA ASN A 259 -10.16 -14.30 -9.92
C ASN A 259 -9.90 -14.48 -11.43
N LYS A 260 -9.86 -13.39 -12.20
CA LYS A 260 -9.52 -13.44 -13.63
C LYS A 260 -8.13 -14.06 -13.88
N GLN A 261 -7.16 -13.79 -13.04
CA GLN A 261 -5.84 -14.41 -13.12
C GLN A 261 -5.92 -15.91 -12.85
N GLN A 262 -6.60 -16.33 -11.79
CA GLN A 262 -6.73 -17.74 -11.42
C GLN A 262 -7.40 -18.56 -12.54
N MET A 263 -8.48 -18.04 -13.13
CA MET A 263 -9.15 -18.66 -14.27
C MET A 263 -8.24 -18.73 -15.50
N GLY A 264 -7.48 -17.69 -15.82
CA GLY A 264 -6.52 -17.69 -16.92
C GLY A 264 -5.37 -18.68 -16.71
N GLU A 265 -4.89 -18.86 -15.48
CA GLU A 265 -3.86 -19.84 -15.14
C GLU A 265 -4.39 -21.29 -15.13
N ALA A 266 -5.67 -21.50 -14.73
CA ALA A 266 -6.32 -22.81 -14.81
C ALA A 266 -6.44 -23.29 -16.27
N VAL A 267 -6.91 -22.43 -17.17
CA VAL A 267 -7.01 -22.73 -18.60
C VAL A 267 -5.63 -23.04 -19.22
N THR A 268 -4.58 -22.34 -18.80
CA THR A 268 -3.22 -22.58 -19.33
C THR A 268 -2.62 -23.90 -18.84
N ARG A 269 -3.03 -24.41 -17.66
CA ARG A 269 -2.58 -25.70 -17.12
C ARG A 269 -3.31 -26.91 -17.74
N GLU A 270 -4.56 -26.72 -18.16
CA GLU A 270 -5.33 -27.78 -18.83
C GLU A 270 -4.90 -28.00 -20.31
N VAL A 271 -4.24 -27.02 -20.92
CA VAL A 271 -3.79 -27.03 -22.31
C VAL A 271 -2.30 -27.43 -22.42
N ALA A 272 -1.57 -27.59 -21.33
CA ALA A 272 -0.16 -28.01 -21.28
C ALA A 272 0.00 -29.43 -20.75
#